data_a8ceaf8ed1785148246bd3d7c5857892
#
_entry.id   a8ceaf8ed1785148246bd3d7c5857892
#
_cell.length_a   1.000
_cell.length_b   1.000
_cell.length_c   1.000
_cell.angle_alpha   90.00
_cell.angle_beta   90.00
_cell.angle_gamma   90.00
#
_symmetry.space_group_name_H-M   'P 1'
#
loop_
_entity.id
_entity.type
_entity.pdbx_description
1 polymer ?
#
loop_
_entity_poly.entity_id
_entity_poly.type
_entity_poly.pdbx_seq_one_letter_code
_entity_poly.pdbx_strand_id
1 'polypeptide(L)'
;EPGLMQFKHNQGRNGISDEFRMIQRKRKDYPENVQRSLTWVRAQPDFEDHIPIYMNQVFGYNPKSPTYQKLSQGFWDHYSKEEDSWRDQPLWAFMVHRYNVTPLAFPETNFKRIWKVPNRVNFGHHDHRYTSDA
;
A
#
# COMPACT_ATOMS: atom_id res chain seq x y z
N GLU A 1 -2.90 -8.14 -19.67
CA GLU A 1 -3.91 -7.79 -18.68
C GLU A 1 -3.28 -7.72 -17.29
N PRO A 2 -3.41 -6.60 -16.54
CA PRO A 2 -2.72 -6.44 -15.25
C PRO A 2 -3.29 -7.32 -14.13
N GLY A 3 -4.55 -7.74 -14.24
CA GLY A 3 -5.23 -8.52 -13.20
C GLY A 3 -5.47 -7.75 -11.90
N LEU A 4 -5.29 -6.44 -11.90
CA LEU A 4 -5.38 -5.58 -10.73
C LEU A 4 -6.03 -4.24 -11.10
N MET A 5 -6.99 -3.81 -10.27
CA MET A 5 -7.62 -2.50 -10.35
C MET A 5 -7.44 -1.79 -9.02
N GLN A 6 -6.99 -0.53 -9.05
CA GLN A 6 -6.74 0.26 -7.85
C GLN A 6 -7.15 1.71 -8.01
N PHE A 7 -7.39 2.37 -6.88
CA PHE A 7 -7.58 3.82 -6.83
C PHE A 7 -6.26 4.51 -6.52
N LYS A 8 -5.98 5.60 -7.22
CA LYS A 8 -4.77 6.41 -6.99
C LYS A 8 -4.84 7.08 -5.64
N HIS A 9 -3.72 7.12 -4.93
CA HIS A 9 -3.60 7.88 -3.69
C HIS A 9 -3.15 9.31 -4.01
N ASN A 10 -3.93 10.29 -3.58
CA ASN A 10 -3.77 11.68 -4.03
C ASN A 10 -3.68 12.68 -2.86
N GLN A 11 -3.25 12.24 -1.69
CA GLN A 11 -3.20 13.08 -0.48
C GLN A 11 -1.80 13.68 -0.24
N GLY A 12 -1.21 14.28 -1.27
CA GLY A 12 0.08 14.97 -1.16
C GLY A 12 1.29 14.05 -1.00
N ARG A 13 1.15 12.78 -1.36
CA ARG A 13 2.25 11.83 -1.34
C ARG A 13 2.79 11.63 -2.75
N ASN A 14 4.07 11.95 -2.92
CA ASN A 14 4.75 11.88 -4.22
C ASN A 14 5.49 10.55 -4.43
N GLY A 15 5.19 9.54 -3.63
CA GLY A 15 5.79 8.22 -3.76
C GLY A 15 6.01 7.53 -2.43
N ILE A 16 6.74 6.43 -2.48
CA ILE A 16 6.95 5.52 -1.35
C ILE A 16 7.63 6.21 -0.16
N SER A 17 8.66 7.01 -0.41
CA SER A 17 9.38 7.69 0.67
C SER A 17 8.48 8.63 1.46
N ASP A 18 7.58 9.33 0.79
CA ASP A 18 6.61 10.21 1.46
C ASP A 18 5.62 9.40 2.29
N GLU A 19 5.20 8.25 1.80
CA GLU A 19 4.31 7.36 2.56
C GLU A 19 4.98 6.85 3.83
N PHE A 20 6.22 6.42 3.76
CA PHE A 20 6.99 6.01 4.96
C PHE A 20 7.13 7.14 5.97
N ARG A 21 7.46 8.37 5.50
CA ARG A 21 7.52 9.54 6.38
C ARG A 21 6.18 9.82 7.06
N MET A 22 5.08 9.66 6.33
CA MET A 22 3.74 9.86 6.88
C MET A 22 3.43 8.82 7.96
N ILE A 23 3.78 7.56 7.74
CA ILE A 23 3.60 6.49 8.72
C ILE A 23 4.39 6.80 9.99
N GLN A 24 5.65 7.20 9.86
CA GLN A 24 6.51 7.57 10.99
C GLN A 24 5.95 8.79 11.74
N ARG A 25 5.60 9.85 11.03
CA ARG A 25 5.10 11.08 11.63
C ARG A 25 3.78 10.88 12.38
N LYS A 26 2.88 10.07 11.83
CA LYS A 26 1.57 9.78 12.42
C LYS A 26 1.59 8.60 13.40
N ARG A 27 2.73 8.00 13.64
CA ARG A 27 2.90 6.84 14.54
C ARG A 27 1.91 5.72 14.24
N LYS A 28 1.82 5.35 12.96
CA LYS A 28 0.88 4.31 12.52
C LYS A 28 1.41 2.90 12.70
N ASP A 29 2.66 2.75 13.13
CA ASP A 29 3.32 1.46 13.32
C ASP A 29 4.53 1.64 14.24
N TYR A 30 5.14 0.53 14.67
CA TYR A 30 6.37 0.55 15.45
C TYR A 30 7.50 1.18 14.64
N PRO A 31 8.20 2.20 15.20
CA PRO A 31 9.25 2.91 14.46
C PRO A 31 10.35 2.00 13.91
N GLU A 32 10.77 1.01 14.68
CA GLU A 32 11.80 0.05 14.28
C GLU A 32 11.37 -0.82 13.10
N ASN A 33 10.10 -1.24 13.07
CA ASN A 33 9.56 -2.04 11.96
C ASN A 33 9.46 -1.19 10.69
N VAL A 34 8.97 0.03 10.81
CA VAL A 34 8.90 0.98 9.69
C VAL A 34 10.29 1.25 9.13
N GLN A 35 11.25 1.51 10.01
CA GLN A 35 12.64 1.79 9.61
C GLN A 35 13.27 0.58 8.91
N ARG A 36 13.00 -0.62 9.39
CA ARG A 36 13.50 -1.87 8.78
C ARG A 36 12.94 -2.05 7.38
N SER A 37 11.62 -1.90 7.22
CA SER A 37 10.98 -2.01 5.91
C SER A 37 11.49 -0.93 4.94
N LEU A 38 11.64 0.30 5.39
CA LEU A 38 12.17 1.40 4.58
C LEU A 38 13.62 1.12 4.14
N THR A 39 14.46 0.67 5.06
CA THR A 39 15.86 0.33 4.77
C THR A 39 15.94 -0.78 3.72
N TRP A 40 15.12 -1.82 3.88
CA TRP A 40 15.08 -2.91 2.91
C TRP A 40 14.65 -2.44 1.53
N VAL A 41 13.56 -1.69 1.45
CA VAL A 41 13.04 -1.16 0.17
C VAL A 41 14.08 -0.29 -0.53
N ARG A 42 14.70 0.63 0.20
CA ARG A 42 15.72 1.54 -0.37
C ARG A 42 16.98 0.82 -0.84
N ALA A 43 17.30 -0.32 -0.26
CA ALA A 43 18.46 -1.12 -0.65
C ALA A 43 18.22 -1.93 -1.93
N GLN A 44 17.00 -2.01 -2.41
CA GLN A 44 16.69 -2.78 -3.61
C GLN A 44 17.17 -2.03 -4.87
N PRO A 45 17.77 -2.73 -5.86
CA PRO A 45 18.29 -2.08 -7.06
C PRO A 45 17.22 -1.44 -7.94
N ASP A 46 15.99 -1.89 -7.83
CA ASP A 46 14.84 -1.38 -8.57
C ASP A 46 14.04 -0.31 -7.80
N PHE A 47 14.57 0.18 -6.68
CA PHE A 47 13.92 1.24 -5.91
C PHE A 47 13.97 2.58 -6.65
N GLU A 48 12.83 3.28 -6.63
CA GLU A 48 12.71 4.67 -7.11
C GLU A 48 11.84 5.47 -6.12
N ASP A 49 12.22 6.72 -5.87
CA ASP A 49 11.48 7.59 -4.93
C ASP A 49 10.05 7.89 -5.39
N HIS A 50 9.84 7.94 -6.69
CA HIS A 50 8.58 8.34 -7.30
C HIS A 50 7.64 7.18 -7.64
N ILE A 51 7.86 6.01 -7.08
CA ILE A 51 6.94 4.89 -7.26
C ILE A 51 5.54 5.30 -6.77
N PRO A 52 4.51 5.19 -7.64
CA PRO A 52 3.16 5.63 -7.29
C PRO A 52 2.58 4.86 -6.11
N ILE A 53 1.80 5.55 -5.29
CA ILE A 53 1.06 4.96 -4.17
C ILE A 53 -0.40 4.78 -4.56
N TYR A 54 -0.98 3.67 -4.15
CA TYR A 54 -2.38 3.35 -4.37
C TYR A 54 -3.12 3.21 -3.03
N MET A 55 -4.43 3.43 -3.07
CA MET A 55 -5.30 3.19 -1.92
C MET A 55 -5.64 1.70 -1.86
N ASN A 56 -5.30 1.05 -0.74
CA ASN A 56 -5.52 -0.39 -0.56
C ASN A 56 -6.81 -0.75 0.17
N GLN A 57 -7.62 0.23 0.53
CA GLN A 57 -8.88 0.00 1.24
C GLN A 57 -9.91 -0.73 0.39
N VAL A 58 -9.92 -0.44 -0.91
CA VAL A 58 -10.75 -1.13 -1.90
C VAL A 58 -9.93 -1.32 -3.16
N PHE A 59 -9.86 -2.54 -3.66
CA PHE A 59 -9.23 -2.86 -4.94
C PHE A 59 -9.88 -4.10 -5.54
N GLY A 60 -9.75 -4.23 -6.87
CA GLY A 60 -10.22 -5.39 -7.59
C GLY A 60 -9.05 -6.22 -8.12
N TYR A 61 -9.20 -7.52 -8.18
CA TYR A 61 -8.18 -8.39 -8.75
C TYR A 61 -8.79 -9.60 -9.44
N ASN A 62 -8.02 -10.14 -10.37
CA ASN A 62 -8.36 -11.40 -11.03
C ASN A 62 -7.50 -12.52 -10.41
N PRO A 63 -8.08 -13.44 -9.63
CA PRO A 63 -7.30 -14.49 -8.97
C PRO A 63 -6.67 -15.48 -9.95
N LYS A 64 -7.13 -15.51 -11.19
CA LYS A 64 -6.58 -16.38 -12.25
C LYS A 64 -5.42 -15.73 -13.00
N SER A 65 -5.15 -14.45 -12.79
CA SER A 65 -4.05 -13.76 -13.45
C SER A 65 -2.71 -14.25 -12.92
N PRO A 66 -1.83 -14.82 -13.75
CA PRO A 66 -0.48 -15.21 -13.29
C PRO A 66 0.33 -14.04 -12.78
N THR A 67 0.16 -12.87 -13.39
CA THR A 67 0.83 -11.64 -12.97
C THR A 67 0.40 -11.25 -11.54
N TYR A 68 -0.90 -11.24 -11.29
CA TYR A 68 -1.41 -10.95 -9.95
C TYR A 68 -0.95 -12.00 -8.92
N GLN A 69 -0.94 -13.27 -9.28
CA GLN A 69 -0.51 -14.34 -8.38
C GLN A 69 0.95 -14.16 -7.95
N LYS A 70 1.84 -13.82 -8.88
CA LYS A 70 3.25 -13.54 -8.58
C LYS A 70 3.40 -12.31 -7.69
N LEU A 71 2.68 -11.25 -8.02
CA LEU A 71 2.70 -10.02 -7.24
C LEU A 71 2.25 -10.25 -5.79
N SER A 72 1.10 -10.89 -5.62
CA SER A 72 0.53 -11.14 -4.29
C SER A 72 1.40 -12.07 -3.45
N GLN A 73 2.00 -13.08 -4.05
CA GLN A 73 2.94 -13.97 -3.35
C GLN A 73 4.20 -13.23 -2.93
N GLY A 74 4.78 -12.44 -3.82
CA GLY A 74 5.98 -11.64 -3.52
C GLY A 74 5.72 -10.62 -2.41
N PHE A 75 4.54 -9.99 -2.43
CA PHE A 75 4.12 -9.11 -1.34
C PHE A 75 4.02 -9.86 -0.01
N TRP A 76 3.32 -10.98 -0.01
CA TRP A 76 3.08 -11.76 1.21
C TRP A 76 4.36 -12.28 1.83
N ASP A 77 5.33 -12.71 1.02
CA ASP A 77 6.62 -13.23 1.50
C ASP A 77 7.38 -12.22 2.36
N HIS A 78 7.16 -10.92 2.13
CA HIS A 78 7.74 -9.86 2.94
C HIS A 78 6.80 -9.35 4.01
N TYR A 79 5.56 -9.08 3.65
CA TYR A 79 4.58 -8.51 4.57
C TYR A 79 4.28 -9.40 5.78
N SER A 80 4.35 -10.71 5.61
CA SER A 80 4.05 -11.66 6.67
C SER A 80 5.15 -11.82 7.73
N LYS A 81 6.29 -11.13 7.58
CA LYS A 81 7.37 -11.17 8.56
C LYS A 81 7.00 -10.32 9.79
N GLU A 82 7.19 -10.90 10.96
CA GLU A 82 6.86 -10.26 12.24
C GLU A 82 7.59 -8.93 12.46
N GLU A 83 8.81 -8.83 11.96
CA GLU A 83 9.68 -7.67 12.12
C GLU A 83 9.47 -6.55 11.09
N ASP A 84 8.65 -6.79 10.07
CA ASP A 84 8.37 -5.80 9.04
C ASP A 84 7.17 -4.93 9.42
N SER A 85 7.03 -3.81 8.73
CA SER A 85 5.91 -2.89 8.96
C SER A 85 4.57 -3.55 8.65
N TRP A 86 3.59 -3.30 9.50
CA TRP A 86 2.21 -3.73 9.27
C TRP A 86 1.46 -2.85 8.27
N ARG A 87 2.09 -1.78 7.83
CA ARG A 87 1.49 -0.87 6.87
C ARG A 87 1.75 -1.38 5.46
N ASP A 88 0.69 -1.86 4.84
CA ASP A 88 0.73 -2.53 3.56
C ASP A 88 1.02 -1.60 2.37
N GLN A 89 0.58 -0.35 2.45
CA GLN A 89 0.60 0.56 1.30
C GLN A 89 1.97 0.76 0.65
N PRO A 90 3.04 1.10 1.39
CA PRO A 90 4.32 1.33 0.72
C PRO A 90 4.95 0.05 0.17
N LEU A 91 4.86 -1.06 0.89
CA LEU A 91 5.38 -2.34 0.41
C LEU A 91 4.60 -2.83 -0.80
N TRP A 92 3.27 -2.71 -0.78
CA TRP A 92 2.43 -3.07 -1.92
C TRP A 92 2.80 -2.25 -3.16
N ALA A 93 2.92 -0.94 -3.02
CA ALA A 93 3.33 -0.07 -4.12
C ALA A 93 4.69 -0.46 -4.71
N PHE A 94 5.66 -0.78 -3.84
CA PHE A 94 6.96 -1.25 -4.27
C PHE A 94 6.86 -2.58 -5.05
N MET A 95 6.06 -3.53 -4.58
CA MET A 95 5.90 -4.82 -5.26
C MET A 95 5.17 -4.68 -6.60
N VAL A 96 4.16 -3.82 -6.69
CA VAL A 96 3.52 -3.48 -7.96
C VAL A 96 4.55 -2.98 -8.97
N HIS A 97 5.44 -2.10 -8.54
CA HIS A 97 6.54 -1.61 -9.35
C HIS A 97 7.53 -2.73 -9.72
N ARG A 98 7.98 -3.51 -8.75
CA ARG A 98 8.96 -4.60 -8.95
C ARG A 98 8.49 -5.62 -9.97
N TYR A 99 7.22 -6.03 -9.88
CA TYR A 99 6.64 -7.01 -10.79
C TYR A 99 6.16 -6.39 -12.10
N ASN A 100 6.45 -5.10 -12.31
CA ASN A 100 6.13 -4.37 -13.53
C ASN A 100 4.63 -4.44 -13.88
N VAL A 101 3.79 -4.34 -12.86
CA VAL A 101 2.34 -4.34 -13.02
C VAL A 101 1.86 -2.91 -13.15
N THR A 102 1.10 -2.63 -14.22
CA THR A 102 0.39 -1.35 -14.37
C THR A 102 -1.08 -1.60 -14.04
N PRO A 103 -1.54 -1.24 -12.85
CA PRO A 103 -2.94 -1.46 -12.49
C PRO A 103 -3.88 -0.67 -13.39
N LEU A 104 -5.09 -1.18 -13.59
CA LEU A 104 -6.17 -0.34 -14.06
C LEU A 104 -6.50 0.65 -12.94
N ALA A 105 -6.08 1.89 -13.11
CA ALA A 105 -6.10 2.88 -12.05
C ALA A 105 -7.21 3.90 -12.23
N PHE A 106 -7.95 4.17 -11.17
CA PHE A 106 -9.00 5.18 -11.13
C PHE A 106 -8.59 6.34 -10.22
N PRO A 107 -9.08 7.56 -10.48
CA PRO A 107 -8.83 8.70 -9.60
C PRO A 107 -9.39 8.48 -8.19
N GLU A 108 -8.74 9.07 -7.18
CA GLU A 108 -9.22 9.06 -5.79
C GLU A 108 -10.66 9.59 -5.66
N THR A 109 -11.06 10.52 -6.50
CA THR A 109 -12.42 11.06 -6.52
C THR A 109 -13.48 9.97 -6.72
N ASN A 110 -13.18 8.94 -7.51
CA ASN A 110 -14.09 7.81 -7.70
C ASN A 110 -14.24 6.99 -6.42
N PHE A 111 -13.15 6.81 -5.68
CA PHE A 111 -13.19 6.16 -4.36
C PHE A 111 -14.03 6.98 -3.38
N LYS A 112 -13.85 8.29 -3.33
CA LYS A 112 -14.65 9.17 -2.47
C LYS A 112 -16.13 9.10 -2.76
N ARG A 113 -16.52 8.90 -4.02
CA ARG A 113 -17.93 8.69 -4.40
C ARG A 113 -18.49 7.41 -3.79
N ILE A 114 -17.72 6.32 -3.85
CA ILE A 114 -18.12 5.04 -3.24
C ILE A 114 -18.27 5.21 -1.73
N TRP A 115 -17.31 5.85 -1.10
CA TRP A 115 -17.33 6.11 0.34
C TRP A 115 -18.53 6.92 0.81
N LYS A 116 -18.93 7.93 0.04
CA LYS A 116 -20.01 8.84 0.39
C LYS A 116 -21.40 8.32 0.09
N VAL A 117 -21.53 7.18 -0.60
CA VAL A 117 -22.84 6.63 -0.94
C VAL A 117 -23.38 5.82 0.24
N PRO A 118 -24.47 6.27 0.89
CA PRO A 118 -25.06 5.54 2.01
C PRO A 118 -25.43 4.12 1.61
N ASN A 119 -25.17 3.16 2.51
CA ASN A 119 -25.59 1.76 2.42
C ASN A 119 -24.98 0.93 1.28
N ARG A 120 -24.06 1.45 0.49
CA ARG A 120 -23.39 0.66 -0.55
C ARG A 120 -22.15 -0.05 -0.02
N VAL A 121 -21.37 0.61 0.81
CA VAL A 121 -20.18 0.04 1.43
C VAL A 121 -20.15 0.51 2.88
N ASN A 122 -20.03 -0.43 3.79
CA ASN A 122 -19.86 -0.11 5.19
C ASN A 122 -18.36 -0.30 5.56
N PHE A 123 -17.66 0.82 5.68
CA PHE A 123 -16.29 0.82 6.16
C PHE A 123 -16.31 0.99 7.67
N GLY A 124 -15.86 -0.01 8.39
CA GLY A 124 -15.70 0.09 9.83
C GLY A 124 -14.81 1.26 10.21
N HIS A 125 -15.08 1.85 11.36
CA HIS A 125 -14.22 2.90 11.90
C HIS A 125 -13.02 2.26 12.59
N HIS A 126 -11.81 2.61 12.14
CA HIS A 126 -10.58 2.09 12.71
C HIS A 126 -9.69 3.22 13.19
N ASP A 127 -9.15 3.09 14.37
CA ASP A 127 -8.01 3.89 14.79
C ASP A 127 -6.73 3.14 14.40
N HIS A 128 -6.04 3.68 13.41
CA HIS A 128 -4.81 3.08 12.87
C HIS A 128 -3.54 3.64 13.52
N ARG A 129 -3.67 4.42 14.57
CA ARG A 129 -2.50 4.97 15.26
C ARG A 129 -1.95 3.95 16.23
N TYR A 130 -0.64 3.77 16.17
CA TYR A 130 0.07 3.06 17.20
C TYR A 130 0.02 3.88 18.48
N THR A 131 -0.55 3.30 19.51
CA THR A 131 -0.52 3.86 20.85
C THR A 131 0.40 3.00 21.69
N SER A 132 1.49 3.59 22.17
CA SER A 132 2.36 2.97 23.13
C SER A 132 1.66 2.96 24.49
N ASP A 133 1.37 1.81 25.02
CA ASP A 133 0.85 1.62 26.37
C ASP A 133 1.98 1.60 27.41
N ALA A 134 3.05 2.24 27.11
CA ALA A 134 4.19 2.33 28.01
C ALA A 134 3.88 3.25 29.19
#